data_149dff3d36da73b6091cb3a626f69ec4
#
_entry.id   149dff3d36da73b6091cb3a626f69ec4
#
_cell.length_a   1.000
_cell.length_b   1.000
_cell.length_c   1.000
_cell.angle_alpha   90.00
_cell.angle_beta   90.00
_cell.angle_gamma   90.00
#
_symmetry.space_group_name_H-M   'P 1'
#
loop_
_entity.id
_entity.type
_entity.pdbx_description
1 polymer ?
#
loop_
_entity_poly.entity_id
_entity_poly.type
_entity_poly.pdbx_seq_one_letter_code
_entity_poly.pdbx_strand_id
1 'polypeptide(L)'
;QMEEPAETLSVKEEESADTITLPEFIRGNKLFIVMQMGIAGIFFSNAVLNNFMLQVVSGVGGNSEDMGRVLGLMAFLEIPALMLFDKIHDRFSCQTILRFASVCFILKVGVIYLAQNMMVIYLAHLLQPFSFGLFLPGIVAFTNETMRKGEAVKGQAWFTVMTTLASVISSILGGIMLDTAGDKFMLLVATLVTAAGAAVIVLLVGQIKKK
;
A
#
# COMPACT_ATOMS: atom_id res chain seq x y z
N GLN A 1 -30.79 -8.99 36.99
CA GLN A 1 -30.34 -8.75 35.61
C GLN A 1 -29.28 -9.80 35.32
N MET A 2 -29.63 -10.80 34.49
CA MET A 2 -28.68 -11.78 34.02
C MET A 2 -27.85 -11.13 32.92
N GLU A 3 -26.53 -11.02 33.11
CA GLU A 3 -25.59 -10.64 32.04
C GLU A 3 -25.61 -11.75 30.98
N GLU A 4 -25.90 -11.36 29.75
CA GLU A 4 -25.84 -12.27 28.60
C GLU A 4 -24.38 -12.76 28.47
N PRO A 5 -24.10 -14.07 28.27
CA PRO A 5 -22.73 -14.58 28.19
C PRO A 5 -21.99 -13.94 27.04
N ALA A 6 -20.70 -13.60 27.22
CA ALA A 6 -19.84 -12.97 26.24
C ALA A 6 -19.78 -13.74 24.89
N GLU A 7 -20.00 -15.04 24.95
CA GLU A 7 -20.07 -15.95 23.79
C GLU A 7 -21.30 -15.71 22.92
N THR A 8 -22.46 -15.37 23.54
CA THR A 8 -23.69 -15.02 22.80
C THR A 8 -23.62 -13.64 22.16
N LEU A 9 -22.88 -12.72 22.74
CA LEU A 9 -22.63 -11.40 22.16
C LEU A 9 -21.67 -11.49 20.98
N SER A 10 -20.63 -12.35 21.03
CA SER A 10 -19.71 -12.56 19.91
C SER A 10 -20.40 -13.22 18.71
N VAL A 11 -21.28 -14.21 18.93
CA VAL A 11 -22.05 -14.86 17.86
C VAL A 11 -23.06 -13.89 17.23
N LYS A 12 -23.74 -13.04 18.02
CA LYS A 12 -24.64 -12.02 17.48
C LYS A 12 -23.90 -10.91 16.72
N GLU A 13 -22.68 -10.57 17.13
CA GLU A 13 -21.81 -9.63 16.39
C GLU A 13 -21.31 -10.23 15.08
N GLU A 14 -21.00 -11.53 15.02
CA GLU A 14 -20.64 -12.25 13.80
C GLU A 14 -21.83 -12.40 12.85
N GLU A 15 -23.03 -12.74 13.35
CA GLU A 15 -24.25 -12.79 12.55
C GLU A 15 -24.66 -11.40 12.02
N SER A 16 -24.47 -10.33 12.79
CA SER A 16 -24.73 -8.96 12.31
C SER A 16 -23.72 -8.48 11.28
N ALA A 17 -22.49 -9.03 11.28
CA ALA A 17 -21.46 -8.75 10.29
C ALA A 17 -21.78 -9.32 8.89
N ASP A 18 -22.45 -10.46 8.85
CA ASP A 18 -22.89 -11.08 7.61
C ASP A 18 -24.07 -10.35 6.95
N THR A 19 -24.78 -9.50 7.69
CA THR A 19 -25.99 -8.82 7.20
C THR A 19 -25.74 -7.53 6.43
N ILE A 20 -24.55 -6.88 6.57
CA ILE A 20 -24.25 -5.65 5.83
C ILE A 20 -23.91 -5.97 4.37
N THR A 21 -24.72 -5.49 3.44
CA THR A 21 -24.46 -5.65 2.02
C THR A 21 -23.28 -4.79 1.56
N LEU A 22 -22.60 -5.18 0.46
CA LEU A 22 -21.48 -4.41 -0.09
C LEU A 22 -21.85 -2.95 -0.45
N PRO A 23 -23.03 -2.65 -1.05
CA PRO A 23 -23.45 -1.27 -1.29
C PRO A 23 -23.64 -0.45 0.01
N GLU A 24 -24.16 -1.06 1.07
CA GLU A 24 -24.32 -0.41 2.39
C GLU A 24 -22.96 -0.10 3.02
N PHE A 25 -22.02 -1.06 2.95
CA PHE A 25 -20.64 -0.86 3.38
C PHE A 25 -19.97 0.33 2.67
N ILE A 26 -20.09 0.40 1.34
CA ILE A 26 -19.54 1.51 0.54
C ILE A 26 -20.17 2.85 0.92
N ARG A 27 -21.51 2.90 1.06
CA ARG A 27 -22.23 4.13 1.43
C ARG A 27 -21.90 4.59 2.84
N GLY A 28 -21.72 3.66 3.77
CA GLY A 28 -21.39 3.92 5.17
C GLY A 28 -19.92 4.33 5.40
N ASN A 29 -19.02 4.04 4.45
CA ASN A 29 -17.57 4.22 4.59
C ASN A 29 -16.94 5.03 3.45
N LYS A 30 -17.61 6.05 2.94
CA LYS A 30 -17.19 6.81 1.74
C LYS A 30 -15.73 7.31 1.80
N LEU A 31 -15.32 7.92 2.92
CA LEU A 31 -13.94 8.42 3.06
C LEU A 31 -12.90 7.30 3.02
N PHE A 32 -13.21 6.15 3.63
CA PHE A 32 -12.36 4.97 3.57
C PHE A 32 -12.24 4.46 2.13
N ILE A 33 -13.34 4.37 1.39
CA ILE A 33 -13.34 3.93 -0.01
C ILE A 33 -12.51 4.88 -0.89
N VAL A 34 -12.64 6.19 -0.71
CA VAL A 34 -11.81 7.17 -1.46
C VAL A 34 -10.33 7.03 -1.08
N MET A 35 -10.02 6.83 0.20
CA MET A 35 -8.65 6.55 0.65
C MET A 35 -8.09 5.27 0.01
N GLN A 36 -8.90 4.21 -0.14
CA GLN A 36 -8.50 2.98 -0.82
C GLN A 36 -8.14 3.20 -2.30
N MET A 37 -8.75 4.16 -2.98
CA MET A 37 -8.33 4.54 -4.34
C MET A 37 -6.92 5.16 -4.33
N GLY A 38 -6.60 5.97 -3.32
CA GLY A 38 -5.23 6.47 -3.12
C GLY A 38 -4.23 5.34 -2.86
N ILE A 39 -4.61 4.36 -2.04
CA ILE A 39 -3.81 3.16 -1.78
C ILE A 39 -3.61 2.36 -3.07
N ALA A 40 -4.64 2.16 -3.87
CA ALA A 40 -4.55 1.48 -5.16
C ALA A 40 -3.55 2.17 -6.10
N GLY A 41 -3.47 3.51 -6.09
CA GLY A 41 -2.46 4.27 -6.83
C GLY A 41 -1.03 3.97 -6.38
N ILE A 42 -0.77 3.88 -5.07
CA ILE A 42 0.53 3.47 -4.54
C ILE A 42 0.86 2.03 -4.93
N PHE A 43 -0.11 1.11 -4.81
CA PHE A 43 0.09 -0.30 -5.19
C PHE A 43 0.27 -0.48 -6.71
N PHE A 44 -0.42 0.31 -7.53
CA PHE A 44 -0.16 0.37 -8.97
C PHE A 44 1.32 0.64 -9.25
N SER A 45 1.86 1.68 -8.65
CA SER A 45 3.26 2.07 -8.87
C SER A 45 4.25 1.06 -8.30
N ASN A 46 3.95 0.48 -7.12
CA ASN A 46 4.76 -0.60 -6.56
C ASN A 46 4.77 -1.83 -7.46
N ALA A 47 3.61 -2.18 -8.05
CA ALA A 47 3.51 -3.29 -8.99
C ALA A 47 4.22 -3.00 -10.32
N VAL A 48 4.18 -1.75 -10.83
CA VAL A 48 5.01 -1.34 -11.98
C VAL A 48 6.48 -1.59 -11.68
N LEU A 49 6.99 -1.14 -10.52
CA LEU A 49 8.40 -1.35 -10.16
C LEU A 49 8.75 -2.83 -10.06
N ASN A 50 7.91 -3.65 -9.45
CA ASN A 50 8.19 -5.08 -9.28
C ASN A 50 8.12 -5.85 -10.60
N ASN A 51 7.10 -5.59 -11.42
CA ASN A 51 6.87 -6.33 -12.67
C ASN A 51 7.89 -5.95 -13.76
N PHE A 52 8.36 -4.71 -13.75
CA PHE A 52 9.29 -4.18 -14.75
C PHE A 52 10.68 -3.85 -14.17
N MET A 53 11.06 -4.50 -13.05
CA MET A 53 12.33 -4.25 -12.36
C MET A 53 13.54 -4.49 -13.27
N LEU A 54 13.48 -5.52 -14.12
CA LEU A 54 14.59 -5.78 -15.08
C LEU A 54 14.79 -4.61 -16.04
N GLN A 55 13.70 -4.05 -16.58
CA GLN A 55 13.73 -2.91 -17.49
C GLN A 55 14.24 -1.65 -16.79
N VAL A 56 13.78 -1.40 -15.56
CA VAL A 56 14.26 -0.30 -14.73
C VAL A 56 15.76 -0.39 -14.46
N VAL A 57 16.25 -1.57 -14.09
CA VAL A 57 17.66 -1.83 -13.84
C VAL A 57 18.49 -1.72 -15.13
N SER A 58 18.00 -2.29 -16.23
CA SER A 58 18.67 -2.22 -17.55
C SER A 58 18.74 -0.79 -18.08
N GLY A 59 17.73 0.05 -17.82
CA GLY A 59 17.70 1.46 -18.19
C GLY A 59 18.82 2.30 -17.56
N VAL A 60 19.44 1.83 -16.48
CA VAL A 60 20.57 2.48 -15.79
C VAL A 60 21.89 1.69 -15.92
N GLY A 61 21.94 0.73 -16.87
CA GLY A 61 23.14 -0.05 -17.18
C GLY A 61 23.35 -1.29 -16.32
N GLY A 62 22.36 -1.73 -15.55
CA GLY A 62 22.37 -2.98 -14.81
C GLY A 62 21.90 -4.17 -15.64
N ASN A 63 21.89 -5.34 -15.04
CA ASN A 63 21.53 -6.60 -15.68
C ASN A 63 20.61 -7.46 -14.78
N SER A 64 20.29 -8.69 -15.20
CA SER A 64 19.43 -9.60 -14.45
C SER A 64 19.98 -10.00 -13.07
N GLU A 65 21.30 -10.03 -12.90
CA GLU A 65 21.95 -10.29 -11.61
C GLU A 65 21.72 -9.12 -10.65
N ASP A 66 21.86 -7.88 -11.16
CA ASP A 66 21.56 -6.67 -10.39
C ASP A 66 20.09 -6.59 -9.99
N MET A 67 19.17 -6.99 -10.88
CA MET A 67 17.75 -7.14 -10.53
C MET A 67 17.57 -8.10 -9.35
N GLY A 68 18.20 -9.27 -9.41
CA GLY A 68 18.14 -10.25 -8.30
C GLY A 68 18.67 -9.68 -6.99
N ARG A 69 19.78 -8.92 -7.03
CA ARG A 69 20.34 -8.24 -5.86
C ARG A 69 19.39 -7.18 -5.28
N VAL A 70 18.74 -6.39 -6.15
CA VAL A 70 17.74 -5.38 -5.71
C VAL A 70 16.55 -6.05 -5.05
N LEU A 71 15.98 -7.10 -5.65
CA LEU A 71 14.85 -7.84 -5.07
C LEU A 71 15.24 -8.50 -3.75
N GLY A 72 16.43 -9.08 -3.65
CA GLY A 72 16.96 -9.65 -2.41
C GLY A 72 17.14 -8.60 -1.32
N LEU A 73 17.67 -7.42 -1.67
CA LEU A 73 17.80 -6.28 -0.75
C LEU A 73 16.44 -5.82 -0.25
N MET A 74 15.44 -5.68 -1.13
CA MET A 74 14.08 -5.30 -0.76
C MET A 74 13.50 -6.27 0.27
N ALA A 75 13.54 -7.58 -0.01
CA ALA A 75 13.02 -8.61 0.89
C ALA A 75 13.74 -8.59 2.24
N PHE A 76 15.06 -8.47 2.25
CA PHE A 76 15.87 -8.38 3.47
C PHE A 76 15.51 -7.16 4.33
N LEU A 77 15.31 -6.00 3.69
CA LEU A 77 14.99 -4.75 4.40
C LEU A 77 13.54 -4.73 4.94
N GLU A 78 12.62 -5.49 4.35
CA GLU A 78 11.23 -5.56 4.84
C GLU A 78 11.12 -6.33 6.16
N ILE A 79 11.93 -7.37 6.38
CA ILE A 79 11.85 -8.23 7.55
C ILE A 79 11.95 -7.42 8.87
N PRO A 80 12.97 -6.57 9.08
CA PRO A 80 13.05 -5.78 10.30
C PRO A 80 11.87 -4.81 10.49
N ALA A 81 11.36 -4.23 9.41
CA ALA A 81 10.23 -3.31 9.47
C ALA A 81 8.95 -4.02 9.95
N LEU A 82 8.68 -5.22 9.41
CA LEU A 82 7.55 -6.05 9.83
C LEU A 82 7.70 -6.50 11.30
N MET A 83 8.89 -6.93 11.70
CA MET A 83 9.15 -7.37 13.09
C MET A 83 9.04 -6.23 14.12
N LEU A 84 9.34 -5.00 13.72
CA LEU A 84 9.31 -3.84 14.59
C LEU A 84 7.98 -3.07 14.51
N PHE A 85 7.06 -3.47 13.64
CA PHE A 85 5.82 -2.73 13.41
C PHE A 85 5.01 -2.51 14.69
N ASP A 86 4.79 -3.54 15.51
CA ASP A 86 4.03 -3.42 16.76
C ASP A 86 4.64 -2.40 17.71
N LYS A 87 5.98 -2.40 17.87
CA LYS A 87 6.67 -1.42 18.71
C LYS A 87 6.57 0.01 18.17
N ILE A 88 6.52 0.16 16.84
CA ILE A 88 6.33 1.46 16.19
C ILE A 88 4.88 1.89 16.38
N HIS A 89 3.93 0.98 16.22
CA HIS A 89 2.51 1.23 16.38
C HIS A 89 2.12 1.59 17.83
N ASP A 90 2.80 1.01 18.82
CA ASP A 90 2.62 1.40 20.24
C ASP A 90 2.97 2.88 20.51
N ARG A 91 3.85 3.48 19.69
CA ARG A 91 4.31 4.87 19.84
C ARG A 91 3.64 5.85 18.90
N PHE A 92 3.22 5.39 17.73
CA PHE A 92 2.67 6.24 16.68
C PHE A 92 1.33 5.70 16.20
N SER A 93 0.35 6.58 16.02
CA SER A 93 -0.93 6.19 15.48
C SER A 93 -0.81 5.64 14.05
N CYS A 94 -1.69 4.71 13.66
CA CYS A 94 -1.77 4.19 12.28
C CYS A 94 -1.85 5.31 11.25
N GLN A 95 -2.55 6.40 11.55
CA GLN A 95 -2.66 7.56 10.68
C GLN A 95 -1.31 8.23 10.43
N THR A 96 -0.47 8.36 11.47
CA THR A 96 0.88 8.94 11.35
C THR A 96 1.79 8.01 10.55
N ILE A 97 1.73 6.70 10.83
CA ILE A 97 2.51 5.69 10.10
C ILE A 97 2.16 5.71 8.62
N LEU A 98 0.87 5.73 8.27
CA LEU A 98 0.42 5.74 6.88
C LEU A 98 0.82 7.02 6.14
N ARG A 99 0.75 8.19 6.79
CA ARG A 99 1.24 9.45 6.21
C ARG A 99 2.74 9.38 5.93
N PHE A 100 3.53 8.97 6.92
CA PHE A 100 4.97 8.84 6.80
C PHE A 100 5.36 7.86 5.69
N ALA A 101 4.77 6.66 5.69
CA ALA A 101 5.03 5.65 4.69
C ALA A 101 4.65 6.10 3.28
N SER A 102 3.54 6.84 3.11
CA SER A 102 3.12 7.41 1.81
C SER A 102 4.14 8.42 1.28
N VAL A 103 4.71 9.27 2.15
CA VAL A 103 5.79 10.20 1.75
C VAL A 103 7.06 9.43 1.35
N CYS A 104 7.43 8.40 2.12
CA CYS A 104 8.57 7.54 1.77
C CYS A 104 8.37 6.82 0.42
N PHE A 105 7.13 6.44 0.08
CA PHE A 105 6.81 5.89 -1.24
C PHE A 105 7.07 6.89 -2.37
N ILE A 106 6.62 8.15 -2.23
CA ILE A 106 6.88 9.20 -3.24
C ILE A 106 8.38 9.37 -3.42
N LEU A 107 9.12 9.50 -2.32
CA LEU A 107 10.57 9.68 -2.36
C LEU A 107 11.25 8.48 -3.04
N LYS A 108 10.89 7.25 -2.68
CA LYS A 108 11.44 6.04 -3.29
C LYS A 108 11.21 6.01 -4.81
N VAL A 109 9.96 6.15 -5.25
CA VAL A 109 9.62 6.06 -6.68
C VAL A 109 10.23 7.23 -7.45
N GLY A 110 10.21 8.44 -6.88
CA GLY A 110 10.82 9.64 -7.47
C GLY A 110 12.34 9.51 -7.62
N VAL A 111 13.04 8.97 -6.62
CA VAL A 111 14.48 8.71 -6.71
C VAL A 111 14.79 7.66 -7.77
N ILE A 112 13.97 6.60 -7.89
CA ILE A 112 14.12 5.59 -8.95
C ILE A 112 13.91 6.23 -10.33
N TYR A 113 12.90 7.09 -10.51
CA TYR A 113 12.68 7.82 -11.75
C TYR A 113 13.89 8.68 -12.16
N LEU A 114 14.52 9.34 -11.18
CA LEU A 114 15.68 10.20 -11.39
C LEU A 114 17.01 9.41 -11.47
N ALA A 115 16.99 8.10 -11.26
CA ALA A 115 18.20 7.30 -11.24
C ALA A 115 18.90 7.30 -12.62
N GLN A 116 20.24 7.44 -12.57
CA GLN A 116 21.13 7.38 -13.74
C GLN A 116 22.14 6.24 -13.63
N ASN A 117 22.19 5.54 -12.51
CA ASN A 117 23.09 4.41 -12.27
C ASN A 117 22.51 3.48 -11.19
N MET A 118 23.08 2.28 -11.09
CA MET A 118 22.66 1.27 -10.14
C MET A 118 22.77 1.67 -8.67
N MET A 119 23.76 2.52 -8.31
CA MET A 119 23.93 2.97 -6.92
C MET A 119 22.69 3.73 -6.42
N VAL A 120 22.11 4.59 -7.28
CA VAL A 120 20.91 5.35 -6.94
C VAL A 120 19.68 4.41 -6.77
N ILE A 121 19.59 3.35 -7.58
CA ILE A 121 18.55 2.31 -7.41
C ILE A 121 18.69 1.64 -6.05
N TYR A 122 19.89 1.21 -5.65
CA TYR A 122 20.11 0.61 -4.33
C TYR A 122 19.77 1.59 -3.19
N LEU A 123 20.19 2.85 -3.29
CA LEU A 123 19.88 3.88 -2.28
C LEU A 123 18.37 4.14 -2.17
N ALA A 124 17.63 4.16 -3.30
CA ALA A 124 16.19 4.31 -3.28
C ALA A 124 15.51 3.15 -2.54
N HIS A 125 16.03 1.93 -2.68
CA HIS A 125 15.48 0.75 -2.01
C HIS A 125 15.80 0.70 -0.50
N LEU A 126 16.72 1.51 0.02
CA LEU A 126 16.86 1.69 1.48
C LEU A 126 15.61 2.34 2.12
N LEU A 127 14.74 2.97 1.31
CA LEU A 127 13.43 3.46 1.76
C LEU A 127 12.36 2.36 1.84
N GLN A 128 12.66 1.12 1.41
CA GLN A 128 11.70 0.00 1.40
C GLN A 128 11.06 -0.28 2.76
N PRO A 129 11.81 -0.39 3.87
CA PRO A 129 11.22 -0.65 5.18
C PRO A 129 10.25 0.46 5.60
N PHE A 130 10.57 1.72 5.30
CA PHE A 130 9.77 2.89 5.68
C PHE A 130 8.59 3.15 4.74
N SER A 131 8.66 2.67 3.51
CA SER A 131 7.57 2.73 2.54
C SER A 131 6.69 1.49 2.66
N PHE A 132 6.97 0.43 1.92
CA PHE A 132 6.15 -0.77 1.86
C PHE A 132 6.11 -1.54 3.20
N GLY A 133 7.25 -1.67 3.88
CA GLY A 133 7.36 -2.42 5.14
C GLY A 133 6.49 -1.91 6.27
N LEU A 134 6.28 -0.58 6.39
CA LEU A 134 5.36 0.01 7.36
C LEU A 134 3.95 0.21 6.80
N PHE A 135 3.82 0.43 5.48
CA PHE A 135 2.54 0.73 4.87
C PHE A 135 1.56 -0.44 4.92
N LEU A 136 2.03 -1.63 4.56
CA LEU A 136 1.17 -2.82 4.49
C LEU A 136 0.57 -3.20 5.86
N PRO A 137 1.36 -3.40 6.94
CA PRO A 137 0.77 -3.66 8.24
C PRO A 137 0.01 -2.45 8.79
N GLY A 138 0.43 -1.22 8.44
CA GLY A 138 -0.25 0.01 8.83
C GLY A 138 -1.68 0.12 8.30
N ILE A 139 -1.94 -0.28 7.05
CA ILE A 139 -3.30 -0.25 6.50
C ILE A 139 -4.19 -1.34 7.10
N VAL A 140 -3.63 -2.51 7.40
CA VAL A 140 -4.37 -3.59 8.08
C VAL A 140 -4.77 -3.16 9.49
N ALA A 141 -3.82 -2.64 10.28
CA ALA A 141 -4.09 -2.12 11.62
C ALA A 141 -5.08 -0.94 11.58
N PHE A 142 -4.90 0.01 10.66
CA PHE A 142 -5.82 1.14 10.47
C PHE A 142 -7.26 0.69 10.19
N THR A 143 -7.43 -0.31 9.31
CA THR A 143 -8.74 -0.86 8.98
C THR A 143 -9.41 -1.49 10.21
N ASN A 144 -8.64 -2.27 10.98
CA ASN A 144 -9.15 -2.91 12.20
C ASN A 144 -9.51 -1.89 13.29
N GLU A 145 -8.75 -0.79 13.39
CA GLU A 145 -8.99 0.24 14.40
C GLU A 145 -10.14 1.18 14.08
N THR A 146 -10.42 1.41 12.81
CA THR A 146 -11.41 2.42 12.38
C THR A 146 -12.77 1.84 12.05
N MET A 147 -12.85 0.53 11.86
CA MET A 147 -14.08 -0.15 11.51
C MET A 147 -14.63 -0.99 12.66
N ARG A 148 -15.95 -1.20 12.68
CA ARG A 148 -16.58 -2.21 13.54
C ARG A 148 -16.06 -3.60 13.17
N LYS A 149 -16.02 -4.54 14.11
CA LYS A 149 -15.48 -5.90 13.87
C LYS A 149 -16.01 -6.55 12.59
N GLY A 150 -17.31 -6.51 12.34
CA GLY A 150 -17.92 -7.07 11.14
C GLY A 150 -17.65 -6.29 9.85
N GLU A 151 -17.38 -4.98 9.92
CA GLU A 151 -17.00 -4.15 8.78
C GLU A 151 -15.52 -4.30 8.45
N ALA A 152 -14.64 -4.61 9.42
CA ALA A 152 -13.20 -4.72 9.23
C ALA A 152 -12.81 -5.81 8.22
N VAL A 153 -13.45 -6.97 8.28
CA VAL A 153 -13.26 -8.08 7.31
C VAL A 153 -13.61 -7.62 5.89
N LYS A 154 -14.73 -6.90 5.73
CA LYS A 154 -15.14 -6.34 4.43
C LYS A 154 -14.18 -5.24 3.96
N GLY A 155 -13.66 -4.43 4.88
CA GLY A 155 -12.64 -3.42 4.59
C GLY A 155 -11.34 -4.03 4.09
N GLN A 156 -10.87 -5.12 4.70
CA GLN A 156 -9.68 -5.84 4.26
C GLN A 156 -9.90 -6.58 2.94
N ALA A 157 -11.08 -7.20 2.75
CA ALA A 157 -11.43 -7.82 1.47
C ALA A 157 -11.45 -6.76 0.35
N TRP A 158 -12.03 -5.58 0.60
CA TRP A 158 -12.02 -4.47 -0.34
C TRP A 158 -10.61 -3.99 -0.67
N PHE A 159 -9.74 -3.85 0.35
CA PHE A 159 -8.32 -3.55 0.17
C PHE A 159 -7.64 -4.56 -0.77
N THR A 160 -7.85 -5.86 -0.53
CA THR A 160 -7.27 -6.92 -1.38
C THR A 160 -7.76 -6.81 -2.83
N VAL A 161 -9.06 -6.59 -3.05
CA VAL A 161 -9.62 -6.40 -4.39
C VAL A 161 -8.98 -5.20 -5.08
N MET A 162 -8.90 -4.05 -4.41
CA MET A 162 -8.35 -2.82 -4.99
C MET A 162 -6.87 -2.94 -5.33
N THR A 163 -6.07 -3.56 -4.46
CA THR A 163 -4.64 -3.76 -4.71
C THR A 163 -4.37 -4.80 -5.80
N THR A 164 -5.18 -5.84 -5.89
CA THR A 164 -5.11 -6.83 -6.98
C THR A 164 -5.47 -6.20 -8.32
N LEU A 165 -6.56 -5.42 -8.37
CA LEU A 165 -6.93 -4.68 -9.59
C LEU A 165 -5.83 -3.70 -10.00
N ALA A 166 -5.26 -2.97 -9.05
CA ALA A 166 -4.15 -2.06 -9.31
C ALA A 166 -2.94 -2.80 -9.89
N SER A 167 -2.62 -4.00 -9.40
CA SER A 167 -1.53 -4.84 -9.92
C SER A 167 -1.81 -5.34 -11.34
N VAL A 168 -3.03 -5.78 -11.64
CA VAL A 168 -3.41 -6.20 -12.99
C VAL A 168 -3.34 -5.02 -13.97
N ILE A 169 -3.92 -3.88 -13.60
CA ILE A 169 -3.89 -2.66 -14.41
C ILE A 169 -2.45 -2.20 -14.64
N SER A 170 -1.59 -2.28 -13.61
CA SER A 170 -0.19 -1.91 -13.71
C SER A 170 0.59 -2.78 -14.69
N SER A 171 0.29 -4.08 -14.74
CA SER A 171 0.95 -5.00 -15.69
C SER A 171 0.58 -4.66 -17.13
N ILE A 172 -0.69 -4.35 -17.38
CA ILE A 172 -1.17 -4.01 -18.74
C ILE A 172 -0.67 -2.63 -19.16
N LEU A 173 -0.95 -1.61 -18.35
CA LEU A 173 -0.58 -0.23 -18.69
C LEU A 173 0.93 -0.03 -18.64
N GLY A 174 1.63 -0.68 -17.69
CA GLY A 174 3.08 -0.65 -17.59
C GLY A 174 3.74 -1.21 -18.83
N GLY A 175 3.27 -2.35 -19.36
CA GLY A 175 3.75 -2.93 -20.61
C GLY A 175 3.51 -1.98 -21.80
N ILE A 176 2.29 -1.45 -21.95
CA ILE A 176 1.97 -0.49 -23.02
C ILE A 176 2.85 0.76 -22.93
N MET A 177 3.04 1.33 -21.75
CA MET A 177 3.89 2.53 -21.56
C MET A 177 5.36 2.22 -21.89
N LEU A 178 5.84 1.06 -21.47
CA LEU A 178 7.21 0.62 -21.75
C LEU A 178 7.44 0.46 -23.25
N ASP A 179 6.53 -0.23 -23.94
CA ASP A 179 6.66 -0.51 -25.39
C ASP A 179 6.51 0.76 -26.26
N THR A 180 5.67 1.71 -25.83
CA THR A 180 5.37 2.91 -26.64
C THR A 180 6.27 4.09 -26.35
N ALA A 181 6.69 4.27 -25.08
CA ALA A 181 7.37 5.49 -24.63
C ALA A 181 8.60 5.21 -23.72
N GLY A 182 8.89 3.94 -23.46
CA GLY A 182 10.07 3.52 -22.71
C GLY A 182 9.94 3.58 -21.18
N ASP A 183 10.99 3.12 -20.51
CA ASP A 183 11.06 2.97 -19.05
C ASP A 183 10.92 4.30 -18.30
N LYS A 184 11.52 5.37 -18.80
CA LYS A 184 11.46 6.70 -18.16
C LYS A 184 10.05 7.27 -18.13
N PHE A 185 9.27 7.09 -19.19
CA PHE A 185 7.88 7.53 -19.22
C PHE A 185 7.01 6.69 -18.26
N MET A 186 7.21 5.38 -18.25
CA MET A 186 6.53 4.48 -17.31
C MET A 186 6.81 4.88 -15.85
N LEU A 187 8.07 5.16 -15.51
CA LEU A 187 8.47 5.60 -14.16
C LEU A 187 7.93 6.99 -13.81
N LEU A 188 7.86 7.92 -14.77
CA LEU A 188 7.23 9.22 -14.55
C LEU A 188 5.75 9.06 -14.18
N VAL A 189 4.99 8.27 -14.95
CA VAL A 189 3.58 8.01 -14.66
C VAL A 189 3.43 7.33 -13.29
N ALA A 190 4.25 6.32 -12.98
CA ALA A 190 4.25 5.68 -11.66
C ALA A 190 4.51 6.69 -10.54
N THR A 191 5.45 7.62 -10.72
CA THR A 191 5.75 8.67 -9.72
C THR A 191 4.56 9.60 -9.52
N LEU A 192 3.91 10.06 -10.60
CA LEU A 192 2.75 10.94 -10.53
C LEU A 192 1.54 10.26 -9.88
N VAL A 193 1.30 8.99 -10.21
CA VAL A 193 0.22 8.17 -9.61
C VAL A 193 0.49 7.96 -8.13
N THR A 194 1.75 7.66 -7.75
CA THR A 194 2.15 7.57 -6.33
C THR A 194 1.89 8.88 -5.60
N ALA A 195 2.30 10.01 -6.19
CA ALA A 195 2.13 11.32 -5.56
C ALA A 195 0.64 11.66 -5.37
N ALA A 196 -0.20 11.42 -6.38
CA ALA A 196 -1.65 11.61 -6.27
C ALA A 196 -2.27 10.69 -5.20
N GLY A 197 -1.91 9.40 -5.19
CA GLY A 197 -2.38 8.42 -4.20
C GLY A 197 -1.98 8.80 -2.78
N ALA A 198 -0.72 9.18 -2.58
CA ALA A 198 -0.21 9.62 -1.28
C ALA A 198 -0.87 10.92 -0.80
N ALA A 199 -1.13 11.89 -1.70
CA ALA A 199 -1.87 13.10 -1.36
C ALA A 199 -3.28 12.77 -0.84
N VAL A 200 -4.00 11.85 -1.50
CA VAL A 200 -5.32 11.38 -1.04
C VAL A 200 -5.22 10.77 0.37
N ILE A 201 -4.24 9.90 0.62
CA ILE A 201 -4.06 9.26 1.93
C ILE A 201 -3.73 10.29 3.01
N VAL A 202 -2.76 11.17 2.76
CA VAL A 202 -2.32 12.20 3.74
C VAL A 202 -3.49 13.12 4.13
N LEU A 203 -4.34 13.48 3.17
CA LEU A 203 -5.48 14.37 3.41
C LEU A 203 -6.62 13.65 4.13
N LEU A 204 -6.92 12.40 3.78
CA LEU A 204 -8.14 11.73 4.25
C LEU A 204 -7.93 10.85 5.48
N VAL A 205 -6.73 10.29 5.70
CA VAL A 205 -6.48 9.35 6.80
C VAL A 205 -6.81 9.94 8.17
N GLY A 206 -6.60 11.25 8.37
CA GLY A 206 -6.93 11.94 9.61
C GLY A 206 -8.42 12.28 9.79
N GLN A 207 -9.20 12.20 8.71
CA GLN A 207 -10.64 12.52 8.74
C GLN A 207 -11.51 11.29 9.03
N ILE A 208 -10.94 10.08 8.89
CA ILE A 208 -11.63 8.83 9.18
C ILE A 208 -11.57 8.60 10.69
N LYS A 209 -12.73 8.72 11.35
CA LYS A 209 -12.86 8.51 12.79
C LYS A 209 -13.07 7.03 13.09
N LYS A 210 -12.60 6.59 14.26
CA LYS A 210 -12.94 5.27 14.82
C LYS A 210 -14.47 5.18 15.01
N LYS A 211 -15.06 4.04 14.63
CA LYS A 211 -16.49 3.76 14.78
C LYS A 211 -16.78 2.92 16.02
#